data_81ee875bdb77151ea6d0d1d379e51f4d
#
_entry.id   81ee875bdb77151ea6d0d1d379e51f4d
#
_cell.length_a   1.000
_cell.length_b   1.000
_cell.length_c   1.000
_cell.angle_alpha   90.00
_cell.angle_beta   90.00
_cell.angle_gamma   90.00
#
_symmetry.space_group_name_H-M   'P 1'
#
loop_
_entity.id
_entity.type
_entity.pdbx_description
1 polymer ?
#
loop_
_entity_poly.entity_id
_entity_poly.type
_entity_poly.pdbx_seq_one_letter_code
_entity_poly.pdbx_strand_id
1 'polypeptide(L)'
;MDIAPSPSEIVLERILHDLILQFYDATGGALALISGRSIADVDSIFGDSNLPVAGQHGLERRSRAGKITRHDIMSEKLDFARTRLAEAIARHPDLTLEDKGLSLALHYRAAPSLASFAHRTMHAVAAATGAEFAAQAGKRVVELKPSGKNKGEAVHEFMREEPFRGRTPVFVGDDVTDEHGFVVVNAMGGHSIKVGGGPTVARWRLADVRAVRAWLERPDEE
;
A
#
# COMPACT_ATOMS: atom_id res chain seq x y z
N MET A 1 1.88 0.83 12.73
CA MET A 1 0.45 0.52 12.93
C MET A 1 0.34 -0.93 13.30
N ASP A 2 -0.38 -1.24 14.37
CA ASP A 2 -0.60 -2.64 14.74
C ASP A 2 -1.44 -3.31 13.66
N ILE A 3 -1.21 -4.62 13.47
CA ILE A 3 -1.95 -5.42 12.51
C ILE A 3 -3.32 -5.70 13.10
N ALA A 4 -4.30 -4.89 12.79
CA ALA A 4 -5.67 -5.11 13.22
C ALA A 4 -6.28 -6.35 12.54
N PRO A 5 -7.20 -7.08 13.22
CA PRO A 5 -7.89 -8.24 12.66
C PRO A 5 -8.70 -7.91 11.41
N SER A 6 -9.26 -6.72 11.32
CA SER A 6 -9.98 -6.23 10.15
C SER A 6 -9.47 -4.84 9.69
N PRO A 7 -9.63 -4.51 8.41
CA PRO A 7 -9.27 -3.19 7.89
C PRO A 7 -9.96 -2.00 8.59
N SER A 8 -11.17 -2.21 9.11
CA SER A 8 -11.98 -1.20 9.78
C SER A 8 -11.62 -0.94 11.25
N GLU A 9 -10.75 -1.77 11.84
CA GLU A 9 -10.40 -1.69 13.27
C GLU A 9 -9.12 -0.90 13.57
N ILE A 10 -8.53 -0.24 12.56
CA ILE A 10 -7.34 0.59 12.78
C ILE A 10 -7.75 1.91 13.40
N VAL A 11 -7.40 2.10 14.65
CA VAL A 11 -7.47 3.40 15.32
C VAL A 11 -6.08 4.02 15.24
N LEU A 12 -5.99 5.19 14.60
CA LEU A 12 -4.79 6.00 14.63
C LEU A 12 -4.75 6.72 15.98
N GLU A 13 -3.72 6.41 16.77
CA GLU A 13 -3.52 7.17 18.01
C GLU A 13 -3.29 8.64 17.68
N ARG A 14 -3.94 9.55 18.39
CA ARG A 14 -3.84 10.99 18.17
C ARG A 14 -2.38 11.48 18.16
N ILE A 15 -1.55 10.93 19.03
CA ILE A 15 -0.11 11.25 19.10
C ILE A 15 0.59 10.95 17.79
N LEU A 16 0.31 9.80 17.15
CA LEU A 16 0.92 9.45 15.87
C LEU A 16 0.41 10.31 14.73
N HIS A 17 -0.88 10.67 14.75
CA HIS A 17 -1.45 11.61 13.79
C HIS A 17 -0.75 12.96 13.86
N ASP A 18 -0.64 13.52 15.07
CA ASP A 18 -0.02 14.82 15.31
C ASP A 18 1.47 14.80 14.90
N LEU A 19 2.18 13.72 15.19
CA LEU A 19 3.57 13.52 14.78
C LEU A 19 3.74 13.55 13.26
N ILE A 20 2.87 12.85 12.52
CA ILE A 20 2.90 12.84 11.05
C ILE A 20 2.63 14.22 10.47
N LEU A 21 1.69 14.97 11.04
CA LEU A 21 1.42 16.34 10.59
C LEU A 21 2.58 17.28 10.90
N GLN A 22 3.25 17.14 12.06
CA GLN A 22 4.46 17.89 12.38
C GLN A 22 5.58 17.61 11.36
N PHE A 23 5.80 16.33 10.98
CA PHE A 23 6.75 15.97 9.94
C PHE A 23 6.38 16.54 8.58
N TYR A 24 5.10 16.51 8.22
CA TYR A 24 4.61 17.11 6.98
C TYR A 24 4.96 18.60 6.92
N ASP A 25 4.72 19.33 8.01
CA ASP A 25 5.03 20.76 8.08
C ASP A 25 6.54 21.01 8.08
N ALA A 26 7.31 20.28 8.90
CA ALA A 26 8.75 20.40 9.00
C ALA A 26 9.47 20.13 7.66
N THR A 27 8.93 19.20 6.87
CA THR A 27 9.48 18.89 5.53
C THR A 27 8.96 19.83 4.43
N GLY A 28 8.18 20.84 4.76
CA GLY A 28 7.53 21.73 3.78
C GLY A 28 6.54 20.98 2.89
N GLY A 29 5.92 19.94 3.40
CA GLY A 29 4.96 19.08 2.70
C GLY A 29 5.56 17.92 1.93
N ALA A 30 6.87 17.65 2.06
CA ALA A 30 7.53 16.51 1.39
C ALA A 30 7.38 15.19 2.16
N LEU A 31 6.17 14.89 2.59
CA LEU A 31 5.77 13.63 3.19
C LEU A 31 4.60 13.04 2.41
N ALA A 32 4.66 11.75 2.09
CA ALA A 32 3.57 11.04 1.41
C ALA A 32 3.31 9.69 2.08
N LEU A 33 2.04 9.27 2.08
CA LEU A 33 1.63 7.94 2.52
C LEU A 33 1.48 7.05 1.29
N ILE A 34 2.07 5.85 1.33
CA ILE A 34 1.96 4.85 0.26
C ILE A 34 1.36 3.57 0.85
N SER A 35 0.15 3.23 0.43
CA SER A 35 -0.65 2.18 1.05
C SER A 35 -1.30 1.23 0.04
N GLY A 36 -1.62 0.01 0.47
CA GLY A 36 -2.54 -0.88 -0.22
C GLY A 36 -4.02 -0.54 0.01
N ARG A 37 -4.32 0.43 0.88
CA ARG A 37 -5.67 0.96 1.10
C ARG A 37 -6.03 1.99 0.04
N SER A 38 -7.32 2.21 -0.16
CA SER A 38 -7.79 3.33 -0.98
C SER A 38 -7.46 4.68 -0.32
N ILE A 39 -7.44 5.77 -1.10
CA ILE A 39 -7.31 7.13 -0.55
C ILE A 39 -8.44 7.41 0.43
N ALA A 40 -9.67 6.97 0.12
CA ALA A 40 -10.83 7.15 1.00
C ALA A 40 -10.63 6.44 2.36
N ASP A 41 -10.06 5.22 2.38
CA ASP A 41 -9.76 4.51 3.62
C ASP A 41 -8.65 5.21 4.42
N VAL A 42 -7.64 5.75 3.73
CA VAL A 42 -6.58 6.53 4.38
C VAL A 42 -7.18 7.80 5.01
N ASP A 43 -8.05 8.50 4.28
CA ASP A 43 -8.73 9.71 4.81
C ASP A 43 -9.62 9.39 6.00
N SER A 44 -10.29 8.24 6.02
CA SER A 44 -11.07 7.81 7.19
C SER A 44 -10.22 7.61 8.45
N ILE A 45 -8.93 7.28 8.28
CA ILE A 45 -7.97 7.06 9.38
C ILE A 45 -7.30 8.37 9.81
N PHE A 46 -6.89 9.20 8.85
CA PHE A 46 -6.12 10.43 9.08
C PHE A 46 -6.98 11.70 9.13
N GLY A 47 -8.29 11.59 8.96
CA GLY A 47 -9.16 12.74 8.74
C GLY A 47 -8.85 13.43 7.40
N ASP A 48 -9.50 14.54 7.14
CA ASP A 48 -9.32 15.34 5.91
C ASP A 48 -7.98 16.11 5.89
N SER A 49 -6.89 15.44 6.25
CA SER A 49 -5.55 16.05 6.37
C SER A 49 -4.94 16.48 5.04
N ASN A 50 -5.56 16.13 3.91
CA ASN A 50 -5.07 16.39 2.54
C ASN A 50 -3.60 15.98 2.30
N LEU A 51 -3.07 15.05 3.09
CA LEU A 51 -1.72 14.51 2.88
C LEU A 51 -1.57 13.93 1.46
N PRO A 52 -0.41 14.07 0.82
CA PRO A 52 -0.09 13.30 -0.37
C PRO A 52 -0.20 11.80 -0.09
N VAL A 53 -0.98 11.10 -0.90
CA VAL A 53 -1.26 9.67 -0.73
C VAL A 53 -1.15 8.94 -2.07
N ALA A 54 -0.49 7.78 -2.08
CA ALA A 54 -0.66 6.78 -3.12
C ALA A 54 -1.43 5.59 -2.52
N GLY A 55 -2.69 5.46 -2.92
CA GLY A 55 -3.59 4.38 -2.52
C GLY A 55 -3.52 3.20 -3.48
N GLN A 56 -4.00 2.04 -3.01
CA GLN A 56 -4.06 0.79 -3.78
C GLN A 56 -2.73 0.46 -4.49
N HIS A 57 -1.61 0.58 -3.76
CA HIS A 57 -0.26 0.34 -4.28
C HIS A 57 0.16 1.27 -5.44
N GLY A 58 -0.41 2.47 -5.55
CA GLY A 58 -0.13 3.46 -6.60
C GLY A 58 -1.16 3.48 -7.73
N LEU A 59 -2.27 2.75 -7.63
CA LEU A 59 -3.36 2.81 -8.62
C LEU A 59 -4.13 4.13 -8.56
N GLU A 60 -4.15 4.77 -7.41
CA GLU A 60 -4.66 6.11 -7.24
C GLU A 60 -3.66 6.94 -6.44
N ARG A 61 -3.57 8.22 -6.74
CA ARG A 61 -2.62 9.11 -6.11
C ARG A 61 -3.20 10.52 -5.94
N ARG A 62 -3.06 11.06 -4.74
CA ARG A 62 -3.32 12.47 -4.43
C ARG A 62 -1.98 13.19 -4.30
N SER A 63 -1.78 14.21 -5.13
CA SER A 63 -0.62 15.11 -5.03
C SER A 63 -0.74 16.06 -3.85
N ARG A 64 0.35 16.79 -3.51
CA ARG A 64 0.29 17.86 -2.50
C ARG A 64 -0.74 18.94 -2.81
N ALA A 65 -1.01 19.21 -4.08
CA ALA A 65 -2.02 20.18 -4.51
C ALA A 65 -3.47 19.65 -4.39
N GLY A 66 -3.67 18.46 -3.82
CA GLY A 66 -4.99 17.84 -3.67
C GLY A 66 -5.54 17.20 -4.96
N LYS A 67 -4.79 17.26 -6.07
CA LYS A 67 -5.24 16.63 -7.33
C LYS A 67 -5.17 15.12 -7.20
N ILE A 68 -6.32 14.45 -7.39
CA ILE A 68 -6.41 12.98 -7.43
C ILE A 68 -6.30 12.52 -8.88
N THR A 69 -5.37 11.60 -9.13
CA THR A 69 -5.24 10.85 -10.37
C THR A 69 -5.49 9.38 -10.11
N ARG A 70 -6.19 8.71 -11.00
CA ARG A 70 -6.44 7.27 -10.93
C ARG A 70 -5.89 6.59 -12.17
N HIS A 71 -5.38 5.39 -12.01
CA HIS A 71 -4.97 4.57 -13.13
C HIS A 71 -6.20 4.22 -13.95
N ASP A 72 -6.12 4.44 -15.26
CA ASP A 72 -7.18 4.02 -16.18
C ASP A 72 -7.16 2.50 -16.29
N ILE A 73 -8.28 1.87 -15.99
CA ILE A 73 -8.44 0.42 -16.01
C ILE A 73 -9.56 0.04 -16.98
N MET A 74 -9.41 -1.11 -17.62
CA MET A 74 -10.48 -1.68 -18.43
C MET A 74 -11.57 -2.23 -17.50
N SER A 75 -12.61 -1.43 -17.25
CA SER A 75 -13.70 -1.76 -16.32
C SER A 75 -14.36 -3.11 -16.64
N GLU A 76 -14.55 -3.43 -17.93
CA GLU A 76 -15.14 -4.69 -18.36
C GLU A 76 -14.33 -5.92 -17.89
N LYS A 77 -13.00 -5.83 -17.91
CA LYS A 77 -12.13 -6.92 -17.41
C LYS A 77 -12.22 -7.07 -15.90
N LEU A 78 -12.33 -5.94 -15.19
CA LEU A 78 -12.50 -5.98 -13.74
C LEU A 78 -13.88 -6.54 -13.36
N ASP A 79 -14.93 -6.19 -14.10
CA ASP A 79 -16.29 -6.72 -13.92
C ASP A 79 -16.35 -8.23 -14.18
N PHE A 80 -15.69 -8.68 -15.25
CA PHE A 80 -15.50 -10.10 -15.52
C PHE A 80 -14.81 -10.80 -14.35
N ALA A 81 -13.69 -10.25 -13.86
CA ALA A 81 -12.95 -10.83 -12.75
C ALA A 81 -13.79 -10.88 -11.46
N ARG A 82 -14.55 -9.82 -11.17
CA ARG A 82 -15.47 -9.75 -10.04
C ARG A 82 -16.50 -10.89 -10.06
N THR A 83 -17.14 -11.07 -11.22
CA THR A 83 -18.13 -12.14 -11.41
C THR A 83 -17.49 -13.52 -11.22
N ARG A 84 -16.35 -13.77 -11.85
CA ARG A 84 -15.65 -15.06 -11.77
C ARG A 84 -15.17 -15.38 -10.36
N LEU A 85 -14.66 -14.40 -9.63
CA LEU A 85 -14.26 -14.58 -8.23
C LEU A 85 -15.45 -14.85 -7.33
N ALA A 86 -16.55 -14.09 -7.47
CA ALA A 86 -17.77 -14.30 -6.70
C ALA A 86 -18.35 -15.71 -6.91
N GLU A 87 -18.42 -16.18 -8.15
CA GLU A 87 -18.86 -17.55 -8.48
C GLU A 87 -17.95 -18.61 -7.83
N ALA A 88 -16.62 -18.42 -7.91
CA ALA A 88 -15.67 -19.38 -7.39
C ALA A 88 -15.75 -19.53 -5.86
N ILE A 89 -16.01 -18.44 -5.13
CA ILE A 89 -16.08 -18.46 -3.66
C ILE A 89 -17.49 -18.72 -3.11
N ALA A 90 -18.51 -18.84 -3.95
CA ALA A 90 -19.91 -19.02 -3.50
C ALA A 90 -20.10 -20.19 -2.54
N ARG A 91 -19.24 -21.23 -2.61
CA ARG A 91 -19.25 -22.39 -1.73
C ARG A 91 -18.26 -22.33 -0.57
N HIS A 92 -17.59 -21.18 -0.38
CA HIS A 92 -16.55 -20.96 0.62
C HIS A 92 -16.85 -19.68 1.43
N PRO A 93 -17.84 -19.73 2.36
CA PRO A 93 -18.31 -18.55 3.10
C PRO A 93 -17.22 -17.91 3.99
N ASP A 94 -16.16 -18.66 4.30
CA ASP A 94 -15.03 -18.16 5.08
C ASP A 94 -14.00 -17.38 4.24
N LEU A 95 -14.18 -17.34 2.91
CA LEU A 95 -13.42 -16.46 2.02
C LEU A 95 -14.19 -15.15 1.84
N THR A 96 -13.46 -14.03 1.90
CA THR A 96 -14.05 -12.71 1.70
C THR A 96 -13.47 -12.06 0.46
N LEU A 97 -14.32 -11.70 -0.49
CA LEU A 97 -13.96 -10.89 -1.65
C LEU A 97 -14.20 -9.42 -1.31
N GLU A 98 -13.14 -8.63 -1.30
CA GLU A 98 -13.18 -7.17 -1.14
C GLU A 98 -12.99 -6.52 -2.52
N ASP A 99 -13.93 -5.67 -2.89
CA ASP A 99 -13.84 -4.83 -4.08
C ASP A 99 -13.32 -3.44 -3.68
N LYS A 100 -12.12 -3.09 -4.14
CA LYS A 100 -11.48 -1.78 -3.89
C LYS A 100 -11.70 -0.79 -5.03
N GLY A 101 -12.57 -1.11 -5.99
CA GLY A 101 -12.87 -0.28 -7.15
C GLY A 101 -11.85 -0.39 -8.30
N LEU A 102 -10.54 -0.39 -8.00
CA LEU A 102 -9.46 -0.53 -8.99
C LEU A 102 -8.75 -1.89 -8.91
N SER A 103 -9.00 -2.66 -7.87
CA SER A 103 -8.46 -4.00 -7.63
C SER A 103 -9.45 -4.85 -6.84
N LEU A 104 -9.23 -6.17 -6.83
CA LEU A 104 -10.06 -7.13 -6.10
C LEU A 104 -9.17 -7.94 -5.16
N ALA A 105 -9.52 -8.02 -3.88
CA ALA A 105 -8.74 -8.75 -2.88
C ALA A 105 -9.53 -9.94 -2.34
N LEU A 106 -8.94 -11.14 -2.41
CA LEU A 106 -9.51 -12.36 -1.86
C LEU A 106 -8.79 -12.71 -0.56
N HIS A 107 -9.49 -12.50 0.55
CA HIS A 107 -8.99 -12.77 1.89
C HIS A 107 -9.29 -14.21 2.30
N TYR A 108 -8.26 -14.89 2.82
CA TYR A 108 -8.36 -16.26 3.38
C TYR A 108 -7.89 -16.32 4.84
N ARG A 109 -7.96 -15.16 5.55
CA ARG A 109 -7.52 -15.07 6.95
C ARG A 109 -8.36 -15.94 7.88
N ALA A 110 -9.68 -16.00 7.67
CA ALA A 110 -10.59 -16.83 8.43
C ALA A 110 -10.47 -18.33 8.07
N ALA A 111 -9.98 -18.65 6.86
CA ALA A 111 -9.80 -20.01 6.36
C ALA A 111 -8.40 -20.23 5.78
N PRO A 112 -7.33 -20.31 6.62
CA PRO A 112 -5.96 -20.49 6.14
C PRO A 112 -5.74 -21.77 5.32
N SER A 113 -6.54 -22.82 5.54
CA SER A 113 -6.52 -24.06 4.76
C SER A 113 -6.93 -23.86 3.31
N LEU A 114 -7.68 -22.81 2.99
CA LEU A 114 -8.09 -22.44 1.64
C LEU A 114 -7.07 -21.53 0.92
N ALA A 115 -5.90 -21.26 1.50
CA ALA A 115 -4.88 -20.43 0.89
C ALA A 115 -4.53 -20.88 -0.55
N SER A 116 -4.25 -22.17 -0.74
CA SER A 116 -3.92 -22.72 -2.06
C SER A 116 -5.07 -22.58 -3.06
N PHE A 117 -6.32 -22.72 -2.60
CA PHE A 117 -7.50 -22.50 -3.44
C PHE A 117 -7.60 -21.04 -3.85
N ALA A 118 -7.51 -20.10 -2.89
CA ALA A 118 -7.58 -18.67 -3.14
C ALA A 118 -6.51 -18.20 -4.15
N HIS A 119 -5.26 -18.65 -3.98
CA HIS A 119 -4.17 -18.34 -4.91
C HIS A 119 -4.42 -18.89 -6.31
N ARG A 120 -4.77 -20.18 -6.44
CA ARG A 120 -5.04 -20.77 -7.77
C ARG A 120 -6.20 -20.07 -8.47
N THR A 121 -7.28 -19.78 -7.75
CA THR A 121 -8.44 -19.06 -8.30
C THR A 121 -8.06 -17.68 -8.79
N MET A 122 -7.33 -16.91 -7.98
CA MET A 122 -6.89 -15.57 -8.36
C MET A 122 -5.96 -15.60 -9.56
N HIS A 123 -4.99 -16.52 -9.61
CA HIS A 123 -4.10 -16.66 -10.77
C HIS A 123 -4.84 -17.08 -12.03
N ALA A 124 -5.85 -17.97 -11.92
CA ALA A 124 -6.67 -18.36 -13.07
C ALA A 124 -7.49 -17.16 -13.60
N VAL A 125 -8.07 -16.36 -12.72
CA VAL A 125 -8.79 -15.14 -13.11
C VAL A 125 -7.84 -14.12 -13.71
N ALA A 126 -6.66 -13.90 -13.14
CA ALA A 126 -5.64 -12.99 -13.69
C ALA A 126 -5.22 -13.42 -15.11
N ALA A 127 -4.99 -14.72 -15.31
CA ALA A 127 -4.68 -15.23 -16.66
C ALA A 127 -5.81 -15.00 -17.67
N ALA A 128 -7.07 -15.10 -17.24
CA ALA A 128 -8.23 -14.87 -18.08
C ALA A 128 -8.47 -13.39 -18.41
N THR A 129 -8.03 -12.46 -17.53
CA THR A 129 -8.11 -11.01 -17.78
C THR A 129 -7.02 -10.47 -18.71
N GLY A 130 -5.94 -11.26 -18.91
CA GLY A 130 -4.82 -10.88 -19.78
C GLY A 130 -3.69 -10.17 -19.05
N ALA A 131 -2.73 -9.63 -19.81
CA ALA A 131 -1.50 -9.06 -19.27
C ALA A 131 -1.70 -7.75 -18.49
N GLU A 132 -2.87 -7.14 -18.60
CA GLU A 132 -3.20 -5.88 -17.91
C GLU A 132 -3.46 -6.06 -16.42
N PHE A 133 -3.69 -7.30 -15.97
CA PHE A 133 -3.89 -7.62 -14.55
C PHE A 133 -2.92 -8.69 -14.10
N ALA A 134 -2.52 -8.60 -12.84
CA ALA A 134 -1.64 -9.58 -12.20
C ALA A 134 -2.18 -9.95 -10.81
N ALA A 135 -1.98 -11.22 -10.44
CA ALA A 135 -2.21 -11.68 -9.07
C ALA A 135 -0.99 -11.35 -8.20
N GLN A 136 -1.21 -10.71 -7.07
CA GLN A 136 -0.18 -10.39 -6.09
C GLN A 136 -0.51 -10.99 -4.73
N ALA A 137 0.43 -11.74 -4.16
CA ALA A 137 0.30 -12.28 -2.81
C ALA A 137 0.55 -11.20 -1.76
N GLY A 138 -0.26 -11.22 -0.69
CA GLY A 138 -0.10 -10.42 0.52
C GLY A 138 -0.26 -11.28 1.78
N LYS A 139 -0.31 -10.65 2.94
CA LYS A 139 -0.43 -11.32 4.22
C LYS A 139 -1.85 -11.86 4.44
N ARG A 140 -2.08 -13.13 4.12
CA ARG A 140 -3.38 -13.83 4.17
C ARG A 140 -4.44 -13.26 3.22
N VAL A 141 -3.98 -12.76 2.11
CA VAL A 141 -4.77 -12.20 1.01
C VAL A 141 -4.03 -12.47 -0.31
N VAL A 142 -4.77 -12.58 -1.39
CA VAL A 142 -4.25 -12.49 -2.75
C VAL A 142 -5.08 -11.47 -3.52
N GLU A 143 -4.42 -10.58 -4.22
CA GLU A 143 -5.05 -9.42 -4.87
C GLU A 143 -4.90 -9.50 -6.39
N LEU A 144 -5.98 -9.25 -7.12
CA LEU A 144 -5.97 -8.97 -8.55
C LEU A 144 -5.87 -7.47 -8.74
N LYS A 145 -4.81 -7.00 -9.36
CA LYS A 145 -4.59 -5.58 -9.61
C LYS A 145 -4.05 -5.32 -11.01
N PRO A 146 -4.21 -4.11 -11.55
CA PRO A 146 -3.55 -3.69 -12.77
C PRO A 146 -2.04 -3.89 -12.70
N SER A 147 -1.47 -4.39 -13.81
CA SER A 147 -0.03 -4.59 -13.97
C SER A 147 0.73 -3.25 -14.05
N GLY A 148 2.03 -3.27 -13.72
CA GLY A 148 2.89 -2.09 -13.89
C GLY A 148 2.79 -1.03 -12.78
N LYS A 149 1.82 -1.12 -11.88
CA LYS A 149 1.72 -0.22 -10.72
C LYS A 149 2.10 -0.93 -9.42
N ASN A 150 3.01 -0.31 -8.69
CA ASN A 150 3.48 -0.76 -7.40
C ASN A 150 3.99 0.42 -6.55
N LYS A 151 4.38 0.16 -5.30
CA LYS A 151 4.84 1.22 -4.39
C LYS A 151 6.12 1.92 -4.87
N GLY A 152 6.96 1.25 -5.66
CA GLY A 152 8.14 1.86 -6.26
C GLY A 152 7.79 2.90 -7.32
N GLU A 153 6.82 2.59 -8.19
CA GLU A 153 6.31 3.56 -9.16
C GLU A 153 5.69 4.78 -8.46
N ALA A 154 4.97 4.57 -7.35
CA ALA A 154 4.44 5.67 -6.56
C ALA A 154 5.54 6.58 -6.01
N VAL A 155 6.66 6.01 -5.51
CA VAL A 155 7.84 6.78 -5.10
C VAL A 155 8.39 7.60 -6.28
N HIS A 156 8.58 6.98 -7.45
CA HIS A 156 9.07 7.67 -8.64
C HIS A 156 8.18 8.84 -9.03
N GLU A 157 6.87 8.68 -8.97
CA GLU A 157 5.91 9.74 -9.31
C GLU A 157 6.01 10.91 -8.33
N PHE A 158 6.07 10.66 -7.01
CA PHE A 158 6.26 11.71 -6.02
C PHE A 158 7.59 12.45 -6.21
N MET A 159 8.69 11.74 -6.43
CA MET A 159 10.01 12.34 -6.59
C MET A 159 10.18 13.22 -7.85
N ARG A 160 9.21 13.19 -8.78
CA ARG A 160 9.18 14.05 -9.97
C ARG A 160 8.47 15.39 -9.76
N GLU A 161 7.74 15.55 -8.66
CA GLU A 161 6.94 16.75 -8.39
C GLU A 161 7.38 17.48 -7.12
N GLU A 162 7.03 18.77 -7.03
CA GLU A 162 7.24 19.53 -5.81
C GLU A 162 6.27 19.06 -4.70
N PRO A 163 6.71 19.02 -3.44
CA PRO A 163 8.01 19.48 -2.91
C PRO A 163 9.10 18.40 -2.81
N PHE A 164 8.91 17.22 -3.41
CA PHE A 164 9.82 16.08 -3.31
C PHE A 164 11.01 16.16 -4.26
N ARG A 165 10.85 16.88 -5.37
CA ARG A 165 11.88 16.97 -6.41
C ARG A 165 13.21 17.48 -5.87
N GLY A 166 14.31 16.78 -6.23
CA GLY A 166 15.65 17.12 -5.81
C GLY A 166 16.02 16.75 -4.37
N ARG A 167 15.10 16.14 -3.62
CA ARG A 167 15.36 15.66 -2.26
C ARG A 167 15.85 14.20 -2.26
N THR A 168 16.51 13.82 -1.18
CA THR A 168 16.89 12.43 -0.92
C THR A 168 15.68 11.70 -0.31
N PRO A 169 15.13 10.66 -0.96
CA PRO A 169 13.98 9.96 -0.44
C PRO A 169 14.33 9.09 0.77
N VAL A 170 13.46 9.08 1.76
CA VAL A 170 13.44 8.11 2.86
C VAL A 170 12.14 7.30 2.76
N PHE A 171 12.22 5.98 2.70
CA PHE A 171 11.05 5.11 2.61
C PHE A 171 11.06 4.05 3.70
N VAL A 172 10.00 4.01 4.48
CA VAL A 172 9.81 3.08 5.62
C VAL A 172 8.66 2.14 5.31
N GLY A 173 8.86 0.84 5.48
CA GLY A 173 7.83 -0.15 5.21
C GLY A 173 8.05 -1.48 5.92
N ASP A 174 6.98 -2.28 6.07
CA ASP A 174 6.99 -3.55 6.80
C ASP A 174 6.55 -4.75 5.93
N ASP A 175 5.89 -4.50 4.79
CA ASP A 175 5.31 -5.54 3.96
C ASP A 175 6.25 -5.95 2.80
N VAL A 176 5.93 -7.08 2.18
CA VAL A 176 6.60 -7.57 0.97
C VAL A 176 6.45 -6.60 -0.20
N THR A 177 5.30 -5.93 -0.29
CA THR A 177 5.04 -4.92 -1.33
C THR A 177 5.91 -3.67 -1.21
N ASP A 178 6.49 -3.40 -0.02
CA ASP A 178 7.40 -2.28 0.21
C ASP A 178 8.79 -2.52 -0.42
N GLU A 179 9.14 -3.76 -0.72
CA GLU A 179 10.40 -4.11 -1.37
C GLU A 179 10.56 -3.38 -2.73
N HIS A 180 9.46 -3.16 -3.48
CA HIS A 180 9.49 -2.34 -4.69
C HIS A 180 9.89 -0.88 -4.40
N GLY A 181 9.40 -0.32 -3.29
CA GLY A 181 9.79 1.02 -2.84
C GLY A 181 11.25 1.07 -2.42
N PHE A 182 11.73 0.06 -1.67
CA PHE A 182 13.13 -0.04 -1.25
C PHE A 182 14.08 -0.10 -2.43
N VAL A 183 13.77 -0.89 -3.47
CA VAL A 183 14.58 -0.96 -4.71
C VAL A 183 14.72 0.42 -5.34
N VAL A 184 13.61 1.15 -5.50
CA VAL A 184 13.60 2.46 -6.14
C VAL A 184 14.36 3.50 -5.31
N VAL A 185 14.11 3.56 -4.01
CA VAL A 185 14.79 4.48 -3.09
C VAL A 185 16.30 4.20 -3.06
N ASN A 186 16.71 2.93 -3.03
CA ASN A 186 18.11 2.55 -3.11
C ASN A 186 18.78 3.02 -4.42
N ALA A 187 18.08 2.87 -5.55
CA ALA A 187 18.57 3.32 -6.86
C ALA A 187 18.72 4.86 -6.93
N MET A 188 17.88 5.60 -6.20
CA MET A 188 17.95 7.05 -6.07
C MET A 188 19.01 7.54 -5.05
N GLY A 189 19.76 6.64 -4.42
CA GLY A 189 20.74 7.01 -3.38
C GLY A 189 20.09 7.38 -2.04
N GLY A 190 18.80 7.08 -1.85
CA GLY A 190 18.05 7.38 -0.65
C GLY A 190 18.18 6.31 0.46
N HIS A 191 17.34 6.43 1.48
CA HIS A 191 17.35 5.59 2.67
C HIS A 191 16.10 4.71 2.73
N SER A 192 16.28 3.40 2.54
CA SER A 192 15.22 2.40 2.65
C SER A 192 15.28 1.70 4.01
N ILE A 193 14.18 1.67 4.73
CA ILE A 193 14.10 1.20 6.12
C ILE A 193 13.03 0.11 6.24
N LYS A 194 13.45 -1.13 6.48
CA LYS A 194 12.55 -2.25 6.79
C LYS A 194 12.13 -2.21 8.24
N VAL A 195 10.85 -2.32 8.52
CA VAL A 195 10.31 -2.53 9.86
C VAL A 195 10.06 -4.02 10.10
N GLY A 196 10.56 -4.53 11.22
CA GLY A 196 10.40 -5.94 11.57
C GLY A 196 11.39 -6.87 10.90
N GLY A 197 11.14 -8.17 11.01
CA GLY A 197 12.02 -9.25 10.52
C GLY A 197 11.84 -9.60 9.05
N GLY A 198 12.51 -10.67 8.62
CA GLY A 198 12.43 -11.25 7.28
C GLY A 198 13.46 -10.72 6.28
N PRO A 199 13.55 -11.35 5.08
CA PRO A 199 14.41 -10.91 3.99
C PRO A 199 13.99 -9.52 3.49
N THR A 200 14.99 -8.71 3.07
CA THR A 200 14.74 -7.38 2.53
C THR A 200 15.91 -6.87 1.73
N VAL A 201 15.66 -6.02 0.73
CA VAL A 201 16.66 -5.22 0.03
C VAL A 201 16.85 -3.85 0.68
N ALA A 202 16.10 -3.53 1.74
CA ALA A 202 16.28 -2.30 2.48
C ALA A 202 17.68 -2.24 3.11
N ARG A 203 18.28 -1.03 3.11
CA ARG A 203 19.63 -0.79 3.66
C ARG A 203 19.64 -0.67 5.17
N TRP A 204 18.51 -0.31 5.77
CA TRP A 204 18.34 -0.07 7.19
C TRP A 204 17.19 -0.89 7.73
N ARG A 205 17.19 -1.07 9.06
CA ARG A 205 16.12 -1.82 9.73
C ARG A 205 15.78 -1.19 11.07
N LEU A 206 14.48 -1.10 11.35
CA LEU A 206 13.92 -0.84 12.67
C LEU A 206 13.23 -2.10 13.18
N ALA A 207 13.32 -2.36 14.47
CA ALA A 207 12.84 -3.62 15.05
C ALA A 207 11.31 -3.77 14.93
N ASP A 208 10.59 -2.69 15.20
CA ASP A 208 9.13 -2.68 15.27
C ASP A 208 8.57 -1.24 15.14
N VAL A 209 7.25 -1.10 15.25
CA VAL A 209 6.54 0.18 15.21
C VAL A 209 6.99 1.14 16.32
N ARG A 210 7.38 0.64 17.50
CA ARG A 210 7.88 1.48 18.61
C ARG A 210 9.21 2.12 18.23
N ALA A 211 10.08 1.34 17.58
CA ALA A 211 11.35 1.85 17.09
C ALA A 211 11.17 2.91 16.00
N VAL A 212 10.14 2.78 15.14
CA VAL A 212 9.76 3.82 14.15
C VAL A 212 9.32 5.10 14.87
N ARG A 213 8.43 4.99 15.86
CA ARG A 213 7.96 6.16 16.64
C ARG A 213 9.14 6.86 17.31
N ALA A 214 9.97 6.12 18.03
CA ALA A 214 11.15 6.67 18.72
C ALA A 214 12.14 7.32 17.76
N TRP A 215 12.26 6.81 16.53
CA TRP A 215 13.10 7.41 15.50
C TRP A 215 12.49 8.71 14.96
N LEU A 216 11.19 8.76 14.75
CA LEU A 216 10.48 9.97 14.30
C LEU A 216 10.45 11.08 15.37
N GLU A 217 10.45 10.72 16.66
CA GLU A 217 10.42 11.66 17.79
C GLU A 217 11.79 12.24 18.16
N ARG A 218 12.88 11.75 17.55
CA ARG A 218 14.21 12.30 17.83
C ARG A 218 14.31 13.71 17.28
N PRO A 219 14.73 14.69 18.12
CA PRO A 219 15.11 15.99 17.60
C PRO A 219 16.34 15.80 16.69
N ASP A 220 16.42 16.62 15.63
CA ASP A 220 17.62 16.68 14.79
C ASP A 220 18.83 16.97 15.72
N GLU A 221 19.71 15.99 15.89
CA GLU A 221 21.03 16.24 16.47
C GLU A 221 21.81 17.02 15.39
N GLU A 222 22.05 18.32 15.65
CA GLU A 222 22.89 19.19 14.85
C GLU A 222 24.33 18.66 14.71
#